data_3290f7b76aa8dfa8aeccb8eccb6f487b
#
_entry.id   3290f7b76aa8dfa8aeccb8eccb6f487b
#
_cell.length_a   1.000
_cell.length_b   1.000
_cell.length_c   1.000
_cell.angle_alpha   90.00
_cell.angle_beta   90.00
_cell.angle_gamma   90.00
#
_symmetry.space_group_name_H-M   'P 1'
#
loop_
_entity.id
_entity.type
_entity.pdbx_description
1 polymer ?
#
loop_
_entity_poly.entity_id
_entity_poly.type
_entity_poly.pdbx_seq_one_letter_code
_entity_poly.pdbx_strand_id
1 'polypeptide(L)'
;MLSMIGPMVPYLQDEFRMDYTLAGLHQSAFALGMVTMGFAGSSIIKRFGIVKSLWGGLLDMLAGLLLMVLAKSPAMTLGGVFVMSLGGLIVLATVQTALANNPAAHRGKLIMEANVMASVMTMLVPLVLLAGARSVLGWRIVFPAMLVSVIAVASFGLPATRKHQNTRDEKADAGGGRLGAAYWRMWLVVFFGVSVEWAISFWCMTYLLGLPGNSRELAAAGTLLLGVSAVAGRFFSSRVSHRVPEDRLMLIMMAVVLVGFPLYWLRSSVPLAFVGLTLCGFGSANFYPLGLSIALGHAPGNAAKASSLAPVASGSAIGLAPLLLGRLADAADMRLALWYIPIGVVIIFAITVVDKAMHGKKA
;
A
#
# COMPACT_ATOMS: atom_id res chain seq x y z
N MET A 1 -3.26 -8.90 0.20
CA MET A 1 -4.39 -8.28 0.93
C MET A 1 -4.56 -6.81 0.63
N LEU A 2 -3.65 -5.95 1.10
CA LEU A 2 -3.75 -4.50 0.94
C LEU A 2 -4.07 -4.08 -0.50
N SER A 3 -3.40 -4.67 -1.48
CA SER A 3 -3.58 -4.39 -2.92
C SER A 3 -4.73 -5.16 -3.59
N MET A 4 -5.50 -5.96 -2.84
CA MET A 4 -6.60 -6.75 -3.40
C MET A 4 -7.87 -5.94 -3.55
N ILE A 5 -8.10 -4.98 -2.66
CA ILE A 5 -9.38 -4.25 -2.58
C ILE A 5 -9.59 -3.44 -3.86
N GLY A 6 -8.60 -2.65 -4.31
CA GLY A 6 -8.72 -1.83 -5.52
C GLY A 6 -9.15 -2.62 -6.77
N PRO A 7 -8.47 -3.71 -7.15
CA PRO A 7 -8.90 -4.56 -8.26
C PRO A 7 -10.26 -5.23 -8.07
N MET A 8 -10.74 -5.41 -6.83
CA MET A 8 -12.07 -5.96 -6.55
C MET A 8 -13.19 -4.92 -6.67
N VAL A 9 -12.88 -3.64 -6.54
CA VAL A 9 -13.88 -2.54 -6.54
C VAL A 9 -14.88 -2.64 -7.71
N PRO A 10 -14.47 -2.80 -8.98
CA PRO A 10 -15.43 -2.86 -10.07
C PRO A 10 -16.45 -4.01 -9.93
N TYR A 11 -16.00 -5.16 -9.42
CA TYR A 11 -16.88 -6.31 -9.19
C TYR A 11 -17.88 -6.06 -8.05
N LEU A 12 -17.43 -5.41 -6.99
CA LEU A 12 -18.28 -5.04 -5.86
C LEU A 12 -19.28 -3.95 -6.24
N GLN A 13 -18.86 -2.96 -7.05
CA GLN A 13 -19.73 -1.92 -7.57
C GLN A 13 -20.85 -2.50 -8.45
N ASP A 14 -20.52 -3.42 -9.36
CA ASP A 14 -21.48 -4.07 -10.23
C ASP A 14 -22.50 -4.91 -9.43
N GLU A 15 -22.04 -5.68 -8.44
CA GLU A 15 -22.91 -6.58 -7.67
C GLU A 15 -23.81 -5.83 -6.68
N PHE A 16 -23.24 -4.86 -5.96
CA PHE A 16 -23.95 -4.16 -4.89
C PHE A 16 -24.41 -2.76 -5.28
N ARG A 17 -24.22 -2.35 -6.53
CA ARG A 17 -24.58 -1.01 -7.08
C ARG A 17 -24.01 0.12 -6.20
N MET A 18 -22.74 -0.02 -5.80
CA MET A 18 -22.07 0.94 -4.95
C MET A 18 -21.60 2.16 -5.75
N ASP A 19 -21.75 3.34 -5.16
CA ASP A 19 -21.12 4.56 -5.62
C ASP A 19 -19.58 4.53 -5.33
N TYR A 20 -18.86 5.50 -5.84
CA TYR A 20 -17.41 5.58 -5.66
C TYR A 20 -17.03 5.89 -4.20
N THR A 21 -17.84 6.66 -3.47
CA THR A 21 -17.63 6.94 -2.05
C THR A 21 -17.66 5.66 -1.24
N LEU A 22 -18.70 4.85 -1.41
CA LEU A 22 -18.85 3.58 -0.68
C LEU A 22 -17.76 2.58 -1.06
N ALA A 23 -17.35 2.56 -2.33
CA ALA A 23 -16.21 1.77 -2.78
C ALA A 23 -14.91 2.22 -2.11
N GLY A 24 -14.64 3.53 -2.02
CA GLY A 24 -13.49 4.10 -1.33
C GLY A 24 -13.46 3.81 0.17
N LEU A 25 -14.64 3.74 0.82
CA LEU A 25 -14.77 3.38 2.25
C LEU A 25 -14.19 2.00 2.57
N HIS A 26 -14.13 1.06 1.62
CA HIS A 26 -13.49 -0.24 1.84
C HIS A 26 -12.00 -0.08 2.16
N GLN A 27 -11.33 0.85 1.49
CA GLN A 27 -9.93 1.14 1.81
C GLN A 27 -9.78 1.86 3.15
N SER A 28 -10.74 2.70 3.52
CA SER A 28 -10.78 3.34 4.85
C SER A 28 -11.02 2.32 5.96
N ALA A 29 -11.91 1.34 5.74
CA ALA A 29 -12.13 0.23 6.68
C ALA A 29 -10.85 -0.60 6.88
N PHE A 30 -10.11 -0.86 5.78
CA PHE A 30 -8.81 -1.51 5.86
C PHE A 30 -7.81 -0.67 6.67
N ALA A 31 -7.70 0.63 6.40
CA ALA A 31 -6.80 1.52 7.12
C ALA A 31 -7.15 1.64 8.60
N LEU A 32 -8.44 1.63 8.96
CA LEU A 32 -8.88 1.60 10.36
C LEU A 32 -8.36 0.34 11.07
N GLY A 33 -8.42 -0.82 10.43
CA GLY A 33 -7.81 -2.04 10.96
C GLY A 33 -6.30 -1.93 11.13
N MET A 34 -5.60 -1.26 10.18
CA MET A 34 -4.17 -0.96 10.31
C MET A 34 -3.87 -0.14 11.58
N VAL A 35 -4.61 0.94 11.79
CA VAL A 35 -4.44 1.80 12.97
C VAL A 35 -4.72 1.01 14.25
N THR A 36 -5.81 0.26 14.29
CA THR A 36 -6.19 -0.58 15.45
C THR A 36 -5.08 -1.58 15.80
N MET A 37 -4.55 -2.29 14.80
CA MET A 37 -3.46 -3.25 15.01
C MET A 37 -2.11 -2.59 15.25
N GLY A 38 -1.89 -1.39 14.78
CA GLY A 38 -0.72 -0.59 15.12
C GLY A 38 -0.58 -0.38 16.64
N PHE A 39 -1.69 -0.17 17.32
CA PHE A 39 -1.72 -0.04 18.79
C PHE A 39 -1.78 -1.38 19.53
N ALA A 40 -2.57 -2.33 19.04
CA ALA A 40 -2.84 -3.59 19.75
C ALA A 40 -1.85 -4.71 19.44
N GLY A 41 -1.24 -4.70 18.24
CA GLY A 41 -0.49 -5.82 17.71
C GLY A 41 0.68 -6.27 18.59
N SER A 42 1.48 -5.32 19.09
CA SER A 42 2.60 -5.65 19.99
C SER A 42 2.14 -6.31 21.29
N SER A 43 1.04 -5.83 21.88
CA SER A 43 0.46 -6.40 23.10
C SER A 43 -0.07 -7.82 22.85
N ILE A 44 -0.70 -8.05 21.70
CA ILE A 44 -1.19 -9.37 21.28
C ILE A 44 -0.01 -10.34 21.13
N ILE A 45 1.05 -9.94 20.41
CA ILE A 45 2.24 -10.79 20.21
C ILE A 45 2.94 -11.09 21.54
N LYS A 46 3.05 -10.11 22.44
CA LYS A 46 3.60 -10.32 23.79
C LYS A 46 2.79 -11.29 24.64
N ARG A 47 1.46 -11.19 24.55
CA ARG A 47 0.55 -12.02 25.36
C ARG A 47 0.43 -13.45 24.85
N PHE A 48 0.32 -13.65 23.54
CA PHE A 48 0.04 -14.96 22.92
C PHE A 48 1.26 -15.62 22.29
N GLY A 49 2.34 -14.87 22.09
CA GLY A 49 3.54 -15.31 21.40
C GLY A 49 3.40 -15.32 19.87
N ILE A 50 4.53 -15.42 19.19
CA ILE A 50 4.67 -15.34 17.72
C ILE A 50 3.77 -16.37 17.01
N VAL A 51 3.83 -17.63 17.42
CA VAL A 51 3.14 -18.73 16.71
C VAL A 51 1.63 -18.62 16.81
N LYS A 52 1.10 -18.38 18.02
CA LYS A 52 -0.36 -18.25 18.20
C LYS A 52 -0.90 -16.98 17.54
N SER A 53 -0.16 -15.87 17.58
CA SER A 53 -0.54 -14.62 16.90
C SER A 53 -0.54 -14.78 15.37
N LEU A 54 0.43 -15.51 14.80
CA LEU A 54 0.45 -15.81 13.38
C LEU A 54 -0.80 -16.59 12.93
N TRP A 55 -1.09 -17.70 13.62
CA TRP A 55 -2.22 -18.55 13.27
C TRP A 55 -3.57 -17.87 13.54
N GLY A 56 -3.69 -17.17 14.66
CA GLY A 56 -4.88 -16.37 14.98
C GLY A 56 -5.13 -15.32 13.92
N GLY A 57 -4.09 -14.60 13.48
CA GLY A 57 -4.19 -13.61 12.40
C GLY A 57 -4.56 -14.22 11.04
N LEU A 58 -4.01 -15.38 10.68
CA LEU A 58 -4.39 -16.08 9.45
C LEU A 58 -5.85 -16.53 9.47
N LEU A 59 -6.34 -17.06 10.60
CA LEU A 59 -7.73 -17.44 10.77
C LEU A 59 -8.67 -16.23 10.71
N ASP A 60 -8.30 -15.12 11.34
CA ASP A 60 -9.05 -13.87 11.30
C ASP A 60 -9.12 -13.30 9.88
N MET A 61 -8.01 -13.36 9.13
CA MET A 61 -8.00 -13.01 7.70
C MET A 61 -8.99 -13.85 6.88
N LEU A 62 -9.00 -15.17 7.10
CA LEU A 62 -9.93 -16.07 6.42
C LEU A 62 -11.38 -15.79 6.83
N ALA A 63 -11.63 -15.50 8.10
CA ALA A 63 -12.97 -15.16 8.59
C ALA A 63 -13.47 -13.85 7.96
N GLY A 64 -12.62 -12.80 7.89
CA GLY A 64 -12.96 -11.54 7.23
C GLY A 64 -13.23 -11.71 5.74
N LEU A 65 -12.40 -12.50 5.05
CA LEU A 65 -12.62 -12.79 3.63
C LEU A 65 -13.88 -13.65 3.40
N LEU A 66 -14.15 -14.62 4.27
CA LEU A 66 -15.38 -15.41 4.22
C LEU A 66 -16.62 -14.52 4.40
N LEU A 67 -16.57 -13.57 5.34
CA LEU A 67 -17.61 -12.58 5.55
C LEU A 67 -17.85 -11.75 4.28
N MET A 68 -16.79 -11.33 3.59
CA MET A 68 -16.91 -10.65 2.29
C MET A 68 -17.56 -11.52 1.22
N VAL A 69 -17.12 -12.78 1.09
CA VAL A 69 -17.62 -13.70 0.04
C VAL A 69 -19.08 -14.05 0.25
N LEU A 70 -19.53 -14.16 1.50
CA LEU A 70 -20.92 -14.43 1.87
C LEU A 70 -21.78 -13.15 1.96
N ALA A 71 -21.17 -11.98 1.71
CA ALA A 71 -21.86 -10.72 1.85
C ALA A 71 -23.07 -10.60 0.92
N LYS A 72 -24.15 -10.07 1.47
CA LYS A 72 -25.39 -9.71 0.78
C LYS A 72 -25.63 -8.19 0.75
N SER A 73 -24.72 -7.42 1.33
CA SER A 73 -24.79 -5.97 1.41
C SER A 73 -23.40 -5.33 1.48
N PRO A 74 -23.24 -4.06 1.08
CA PRO A 74 -21.99 -3.32 1.23
C PRO A 74 -21.49 -3.23 2.67
N ALA A 75 -22.39 -3.17 3.65
CA ALA A 75 -22.00 -3.13 5.07
C ALA A 75 -21.27 -4.42 5.50
N MET A 76 -21.70 -5.57 4.98
CA MET A 76 -21.01 -6.84 5.25
C MET A 76 -19.64 -6.89 4.59
N THR A 77 -19.49 -6.38 3.35
CA THR A 77 -18.17 -6.31 2.71
C THR A 77 -17.23 -5.38 3.42
N LEU A 78 -17.71 -4.22 3.89
CA LEU A 78 -16.93 -3.29 4.73
C LEU A 78 -16.47 -3.95 6.04
N GLY A 79 -17.38 -4.62 6.74
CA GLY A 79 -17.06 -5.38 7.96
C GLY A 79 -16.05 -6.49 7.68
N GLY A 80 -16.20 -7.21 6.58
CA GLY A 80 -15.27 -8.24 6.14
C GLY A 80 -13.86 -7.70 5.86
N VAL A 81 -13.77 -6.56 5.18
CA VAL A 81 -12.48 -5.87 4.94
C VAL A 81 -11.84 -5.44 6.26
N PHE A 82 -12.60 -4.87 7.17
CA PHE A 82 -12.08 -4.46 8.49
C PHE A 82 -11.52 -5.66 9.26
N VAL A 83 -12.30 -6.73 9.42
CA VAL A 83 -11.85 -7.97 10.09
C VAL A 83 -10.63 -8.56 9.39
N MET A 84 -10.67 -8.72 8.07
CA MET A 84 -9.53 -9.22 7.29
C MET A 84 -8.27 -8.37 7.50
N SER A 85 -8.40 -7.05 7.67
CA SER A 85 -7.26 -6.16 7.90
C SER A 85 -6.64 -6.36 9.28
N LEU A 86 -7.44 -6.58 10.32
CA LEU A 86 -6.94 -6.89 11.67
C LEU A 86 -6.03 -8.13 11.64
N GLY A 87 -6.53 -9.23 11.06
CA GLY A 87 -5.75 -10.46 10.93
C GLY A 87 -4.47 -10.29 10.11
N GLY A 88 -4.58 -9.60 8.98
CA GLY A 88 -3.43 -9.38 8.12
C GLY A 88 -2.35 -8.52 8.73
N LEU A 89 -2.71 -7.53 9.51
CA LEU A 89 -1.73 -6.68 10.18
C LEU A 89 -1.04 -7.42 11.34
N ILE A 90 -1.76 -8.27 12.09
CA ILE A 90 -1.12 -9.09 13.11
C ILE A 90 -0.18 -10.13 12.49
N VAL A 91 -0.52 -10.72 11.34
CA VAL A 91 0.37 -11.59 10.57
C VAL A 91 1.62 -10.83 10.14
N LEU A 92 1.46 -9.64 9.55
CA LEU A 92 2.59 -8.81 9.12
C LEU A 92 3.52 -8.47 10.28
N ALA A 93 2.97 -7.98 11.40
CA ALA A 93 3.73 -7.63 12.60
C ALA A 93 4.46 -8.86 13.18
N THR A 94 3.81 -10.01 13.18
CA THR A 94 4.39 -11.26 13.68
C THR A 94 5.55 -11.74 12.81
N VAL A 95 5.39 -11.68 11.48
CA VAL A 95 6.46 -12.02 10.52
C VAL A 95 7.63 -11.06 10.66
N GLN A 96 7.37 -9.75 10.74
CA GLN A 96 8.41 -8.75 10.94
C GLN A 96 9.18 -8.96 12.25
N THR A 97 8.46 -9.27 13.33
CA THR A 97 9.08 -9.60 14.63
C THR A 97 9.95 -10.86 14.53
N ALA A 98 9.45 -11.91 13.88
CA ALA A 98 10.21 -13.15 13.67
C ALA A 98 11.48 -12.91 12.83
N LEU A 99 11.39 -12.09 11.78
CA LEU A 99 12.54 -11.72 10.94
C LEU A 99 13.55 -10.85 11.69
N ALA A 100 13.07 -9.91 12.51
CA ALA A 100 13.91 -9.03 13.31
C ALA A 100 14.73 -9.82 14.36
N ASN A 101 14.22 -10.94 14.84
CA ASN A 101 14.87 -11.80 15.81
C ASN A 101 15.99 -12.68 15.23
N ASN A 102 16.24 -12.63 13.92
CA ASN A 102 17.35 -13.34 13.29
C ASN A 102 18.68 -12.58 13.48
N PRO A 103 19.84 -13.30 13.44
CA PRO A 103 21.16 -12.68 13.49
C PRO A 103 21.31 -11.55 12.46
N ALA A 104 21.96 -10.46 12.85
CA ALA A 104 22.10 -9.25 12.02
C ALA A 104 22.62 -9.55 10.60
N ALA A 105 23.55 -10.50 10.46
CA ALA A 105 24.11 -10.92 9.16
C ALA A 105 23.07 -11.46 8.16
N HIS A 106 21.96 -12.01 8.61
CA HIS A 106 20.92 -12.62 7.76
C HIS A 106 19.63 -11.82 7.71
N ARG A 107 19.40 -10.93 8.70
CA ARG A 107 18.16 -10.16 8.86
C ARG A 107 17.80 -9.37 7.61
N GLY A 108 18.73 -8.60 7.07
CA GLY A 108 18.51 -7.77 5.87
C GLY A 108 18.09 -8.59 4.66
N LYS A 109 18.76 -9.72 4.42
CA LYS A 109 18.44 -10.64 3.33
C LYS A 109 17.02 -11.21 3.49
N LEU A 110 16.67 -11.71 4.67
CA LEU A 110 15.35 -12.30 4.94
C LEU A 110 14.20 -11.29 4.79
N ILE A 111 14.39 -10.06 5.26
CA ILE A 111 13.40 -8.99 5.09
C ILE A 111 13.21 -8.67 3.61
N MET A 112 14.31 -8.61 2.84
CA MET A 112 14.26 -8.35 1.41
C MET A 112 13.53 -9.45 0.65
N GLU A 113 13.85 -10.72 0.94
CA GLU A 113 13.18 -11.88 0.35
C GLU A 113 11.67 -11.89 0.66
N ALA A 114 11.29 -11.60 1.91
CA ALA A 114 9.88 -11.50 2.30
C ALA A 114 9.14 -10.37 1.54
N ASN A 115 9.77 -9.22 1.34
CA ASN A 115 9.20 -8.12 0.56
C ASN A 115 9.06 -8.46 -0.94
N VAL A 116 10.03 -9.18 -1.51
CA VAL A 116 9.94 -9.67 -2.90
C VAL A 116 8.75 -10.61 -3.05
N MET A 117 8.61 -11.59 -2.13
CA MET A 117 7.49 -12.53 -2.14
C MET A 117 6.14 -11.80 -1.97
N ALA A 118 6.05 -10.82 -1.08
CA ALA A 118 4.86 -10.00 -0.93
C ALA A 118 4.51 -9.24 -2.22
N SER A 119 5.50 -8.71 -2.92
CA SER A 119 5.31 -8.01 -4.20
C SER A 119 4.81 -8.96 -5.30
N VAL A 120 5.39 -10.16 -5.39
CA VAL A 120 4.93 -11.20 -6.34
C VAL A 120 3.47 -11.58 -6.06
N MET A 121 3.13 -11.84 -4.79
CA MET A 121 1.74 -12.15 -4.42
C MET A 121 0.77 -11.02 -4.74
N THR A 122 1.17 -9.77 -4.56
CA THR A 122 0.37 -8.60 -4.94
C THR A 122 0.08 -8.56 -6.44
N MET A 123 1.06 -8.89 -7.27
CA MET A 123 0.90 -8.94 -8.74
C MET A 123 -0.01 -10.07 -9.21
N LEU A 124 -0.15 -11.15 -8.46
CA LEU A 124 -1.04 -12.27 -8.82
C LEU A 124 -2.52 -11.95 -8.61
N VAL A 125 -2.87 -10.99 -7.75
CA VAL A 125 -4.26 -10.68 -7.41
C VAL A 125 -5.13 -10.35 -8.62
N PRO A 126 -4.75 -9.44 -9.54
CA PRO A 126 -5.55 -9.16 -10.74
C PRO A 126 -5.74 -10.39 -11.63
N LEU A 127 -4.75 -11.28 -11.71
CA LEU A 127 -4.83 -12.53 -12.48
C LEU A 127 -5.79 -13.52 -11.85
N VAL A 128 -5.79 -13.64 -10.53
CA VAL A 128 -6.76 -14.48 -9.79
C VAL A 128 -8.17 -13.98 -10.02
N LEU A 129 -8.40 -12.67 -9.94
CA LEU A 129 -9.71 -12.06 -10.19
C LEU A 129 -10.16 -12.27 -11.65
N LEU A 130 -9.24 -12.16 -12.61
CA LEU A 130 -9.53 -12.41 -14.02
C LEU A 130 -9.91 -13.86 -14.28
N ALA A 131 -9.21 -14.83 -13.68
CA ALA A 131 -9.57 -16.24 -13.73
C ALA A 131 -10.94 -16.49 -13.11
N GLY A 132 -11.24 -15.82 -11.99
CA GLY A 132 -12.53 -15.86 -11.33
C GLY A 132 -13.66 -15.33 -12.18
N ALA A 133 -13.45 -14.24 -12.91
CA ALA A 133 -14.46 -13.63 -13.77
C ALA A 133 -14.97 -14.59 -14.87
N ARG A 134 -14.18 -15.61 -15.22
CA ARG A 134 -14.53 -16.67 -16.19
C ARG A 134 -15.10 -17.93 -15.52
N SER A 135 -15.26 -17.92 -14.21
CA SER A 135 -15.77 -19.04 -13.42
C SER A 135 -17.12 -18.70 -12.77
N VAL A 136 -17.83 -19.73 -12.29
CA VAL A 136 -19.06 -19.54 -11.52
C VAL A 136 -18.87 -18.82 -10.19
N LEU A 137 -17.62 -18.74 -9.70
CA LEU A 137 -17.28 -18.07 -8.44
C LEU A 137 -17.14 -16.55 -8.61
N GLY A 138 -16.90 -16.06 -9.83
CA GLY A 138 -16.63 -14.66 -10.05
C GLY A 138 -15.46 -14.14 -9.20
N TRP A 139 -15.57 -12.94 -8.65
CA TRP A 139 -14.54 -12.37 -7.77
C TRP A 139 -14.34 -13.16 -6.47
N ARG A 140 -15.30 -14.00 -6.09
CA ARG A 140 -15.25 -14.84 -4.88
C ARG A 140 -14.15 -15.89 -4.92
N ILE A 141 -13.53 -16.12 -6.09
CA ILE A 141 -12.35 -17.00 -6.25
C ILE A 141 -11.18 -16.60 -5.34
N VAL A 142 -11.14 -15.35 -4.87
CA VAL A 142 -10.11 -14.89 -3.93
C VAL A 142 -10.12 -15.70 -2.63
N PHE A 143 -11.28 -16.23 -2.20
CA PHE A 143 -11.39 -17.04 -0.99
C PHE A 143 -10.66 -18.38 -1.11
N PRO A 144 -10.96 -19.25 -2.08
CA PRO A 144 -10.24 -20.50 -2.25
C PRO A 144 -8.76 -20.27 -2.58
N ALA A 145 -8.39 -19.24 -3.34
CA ALA A 145 -6.99 -18.90 -3.59
C ALA A 145 -6.25 -18.55 -2.31
N MET A 146 -6.88 -17.79 -1.42
CA MET A 146 -6.29 -17.45 -0.12
C MET A 146 -6.24 -18.66 0.82
N LEU A 147 -7.29 -19.49 0.83
CA LEU A 147 -7.32 -20.74 1.61
C LEU A 147 -6.17 -21.66 1.22
N VAL A 148 -5.93 -21.84 -0.09
CA VAL A 148 -4.79 -22.61 -0.61
C VAL A 148 -3.47 -22.00 -0.12
N SER A 149 -3.33 -20.68 -0.16
CA SER A 149 -2.13 -19.99 0.34
C SER A 149 -1.90 -20.22 1.84
N VAL A 150 -2.96 -20.19 2.64
CA VAL A 150 -2.89 -20.46 4.09
C VAL A 150 -2.52 -21.93 4.36
N ILE A 151 -3.11 -22.87 3.60
CA ILE A 151 -2.77 -24.30 3.70
C ILE A 151 -1.30 -24.53 3.32
N ALA A 152 -0.81 -23.88 2.26
CA ALA A 152 0.58 -23.96 1.86
C ALA A 152 1.52 -23.44 2.98
N VAL A 153 1.20 -22.28 3.57
CA VAL A 153 1.95 -21.76 4.72
C VAL A 153 1.89 -22.71 5.91
N ALA A 154 0.74 -23.35 6.16
CA ALA A 154 0.58 -24.35 7.21
C ALA A 154 1.50 -25.56 6.99
N SER A 155 1.51 -26.08 5.77
CA SER A 155 2.24 -27.30 5.42
C SER A 155 3.76 -27.12 5.49
N PHE A 156 4.26 -25.96 5.03
CA PHE A 156 5.69 -25.68 4.95
C PHE A 156 6.23 -24.86 6.15
N GLY A 157 5.38 -24.08 6.81
CA GLY A 157 5.79 -23.14 7.85
C GLY A 157 5.76 -23.69 9.28
N LEU A 158 4.95 -24.71 9.58
CA LEU A 158 4.83 -25.27 10.92
C LEU A 158 6.16 -25.78 11.53
N PRO A 159 7.05 -26.45 10.77
CA PRO A 159 8.34 -26.88 11.32
C PRO A 159 9.26 -25.70 11.68
N ALA A 160 9.20 -24.61 10.92
CA ALA A 160 10.05 -23.43 11.10
C ALA A 160 9.59 -22.57 12.30
N THR A 161 8.28 -22.47 12.56
CA THR A 161 7.74 -21.64 13.64
C THR A 161 8.00 -22.21 15.04
N ARG A 162 8.16 -23.53 15.19
CA ARG A 162 8.49 -24.19 16.48
C ARG A 162 9.85 -23.78 17.03
N LYS A 163 10.77 -23.34 16.18
CA LYS A 163 12.15 -22.98 16.54
C LYS A 163 12.29 -21.55 17.09
N HIS A 164 11.25 -20.70 16.98
CA HIS A 164 11.30 -19.25 17.28
C HIS A 164 10.51 -18.87 18.54
N GLN A 165 10.29 -19.78 19.49
CA GLN A 165 9.41 -19.55 20.65
C GLN A 165 9.95 -18.58 21.72
N ASN A 166 11.24 -18.21 21.71
CA ASN A 166 11.83 -17.38 22.76
C ASN A 166 12.80 -16.35 22.20
N THR A 167 12.34 -15.11 22.01
CA THR A 167 13.28 -13.98 21.92
C THR A 167 12.68 -12.74 22.59
N ARG A 168 13.48 -12.20 23.52
CA ARG A 168 13.23 -11.00 24.29
C ARG A 168 13.21 -9.75 23.40
N ASP A 169 12.28 -8.84 23.69
CA ASP A 169 12.26 -7.48 23.17
C ASP A 169 13.55 -6.73 23.51
N GLU A 170 14.32 -6.32 22.51
CA GLU A 170 15.15 -5.14 22.65
C GLU A 170 14.23 -3.91 22.70
N LYS A 171 14.22 -3.23 23.83
CA LYS A 171 13.58 -1.92 23.97
C LYS A 171 14.26 -0.98 22.96
N ALA A 172 13.52 -0.59 21.92
CA ALA A 172 13.92 0.57 21.14
C ALA A 172 13.88 1.78 22.08
N ASP A 173 15.02 2.34 22.38
CA ASP A 173 15.13 3.61 23.08
C ASP A 173 14.39 4.67 22.25
N ALA A 174 13.21 5.04 22.72
CA ALA A 174 12.49 6.16 22.16
C ALA A 174 13.21 7.43 22.62
N GLY A 175 14.05 7.98 21.77
CA GLY A 175 14.70 9.26 22.01
C GLY A 175 13.67 10.30 22.47
N GLY A 176 13.92 10.97 23.61
CA GLY A 176 12.96 11.86 24.28
C GLY A 176 12.83 13.27 23.66
N GLY A 177 13.49 13.56 22.54
CA GLY A 177 13.52 14.88 21.91
C GLY A 177 12.24 15.25 21.15
N ARG A 178 12.00 16.57 20.97
CA ARG A 178 10.94 17.08 20.08
C ARG A 178 11.41 17.01 18.62
N LEU A 179 10.54 16.51 17.74
CA LEU A 179 10.77 16.53 16.29
C LEU A 179 10.57 17.96 15.75
N GLY A 180 11.54 18.44 14.97
CA GLY A 180 11.53 19.79 14.42
C GLY A 180 10.54 20.00 13.28
N ALA A 181 10.28 21.25 12.91
CA ALA A 181 9.36 21.61 11.82
C ALA A 181 9.79 21.00 10.46
N ALA A 182 11.08 20.81 10.22
CA ALA A 182 11.59 20.16 9.01
C ALA A 182 11.11 18.71 8.89
N TYR A 183 11.17 17.95 9.98
CA TYR A 183 10.61 16.60 10.01
C TYR A 183 9.11 16.59 9.65
N TRP A 184 8.31 17.48 10.23
CA TRP A 184 6.87 17.53 9.98
C TRP A 184 6.52 17.94 8.55
N ARG A 185 7.33 18.80 7.91
CA ARG A 185 7.18 19.07 6.47
C ARG A 185 7.41 17.81 5.65
N MET A 186 8.47 17.05 5.93
CA MET A 186 8.74 15.79 5.22
C MET A 186 7.73 14.70 5.58
N TRP A 187 7.17 14.71 6.78
CA TRP A 187 6.06 13.84 7.15
C TRP A 187 4.83 14.10 6.27
N LEU A 188 4.53 15.36 5.95
CA LEU A 188 3.49 15.72 4.97
C LEU A 188 3.84 15.25 3.55
N VAL A 189 5.11 15.32 3.16
CA VAL A 189 5.57 14.75 1.88
C VAL A 189 5.31 13.24 1.83
N VAL A 190 5.57 12.51 2.91
CA VAL A 190 5.24 11.08 3.02
C VAL A 190 3.73 10.86 2.90
N PHE A 191 2.92 11.64 3.62
CA PHE A 191 1.47 11.54 3.56
C PHE A 191 0.93 11.75 2.14
N PHE A 192 1.26 12.87 1.49
CA PHE A 192 0.79 13.15 0.13
C PHE A 192 1.38 12.20 -0.90
N GLY A 193 2.63 11.75 -0.72
CA GLY A 193 3.27 10.77 -1.60
C GLY A 193 2.54 9.44 -1.61
N VAL A 194 2.23 8.92 -0.42
CA VAL A 194 1.41 7.70 -0.28
C VAL A 194 -0.01 7.93 -0.78
N SER A 195 -0.59 9.12 -0.54
CA SER A 195 -1.92 9.46 -1.05
C SER A 195 -1.98 9.38 -2.57
N VAL A 196 -0.99 9.92 -3.29
CA VAL A 196 -0.90 9.85 -4.76
C VAL A 196 -0.72 8.40 -5.23
N GLU A 197 0.20 7.65 -4.64
CA GLU A 197 0.42 6.24 -4.99
C GLU A 197 -0.86 5.41 -4.83
N TRP A 198 -1.58 5.60 -3.71
CA TRP A 198 -2.80 4.85 -3.43
C TRP A 198 -4.01 5.34 -4.22
N ALA A 199 -4.11 6.61 -4.54
CA ALA A 199 -5.12 7.12 -5.46
C ALA A 199 -5.00 6.44 -6.83
N ILE A 200 -3.78 6.34 -7.38
CA ILE A 200 -3.52 5.64 -8.64
C ILE A 200 -3.83 4.15 -8.51
N SER A 201 -3.26 3.49 -7.50
CA SER A 201 -3.31 2.03 -7.38
C SER A 201 -4.72 1.51 -7.10
N PHE A 202 -5.48 2.18 -6.24
CA PHE A 202 -6.82 1.77 -5.86
C PHE A 202 -7.82 1.92 -7.01
N TRP A 203 -7.79 3.08 -7.70
CA TRP A 203 -8.74 3.40 -8.76
C TRP A 203 -8.29 2.97 -10.16
N CYS A 204 -7.09 2.38 -10.30
CA CYS A 204 -6.51 1.97 -11.57
C CYS A 204 -7.46 1.13 -12.40
N MET A 205 -7.97 0.02 -11.86
CA MET A 205 -8.83 -0.91 -12.59
C MET A 205 -10.16 -0.25 -12.96
N THR A 206 -10.80 0.45 -12.02
CA THR A 206 -12.05 1.17 -12.24
C THR A 206 -11.91 2.21 -13.35
N TYR A 207 -10.82 3.00 -13.32
CA TYR A 207 -10.57 4.03 -14.33
C TYR A 207 -10.29 3.43 -15.72
N LEU A 208 -9.50 2.37 -15.77
CA LEU A 208 -9.19 1.69 -17.03
C LEU A 208 -10.43 1.07 -17.68
N LEU A 209 -11.35 0.51 -16.90
CA LEU A 209 -12.62 -0.03 -17.41
C LEU A 209 -13.49 1.04 -18.09
N GLY A 210 -13.36 2.30 -17.67
CA GLY A 210 -14.03 3.41 -18.32
C GLY A 210 -13.41 3.87 -19.65
N LEU A 211 -12.30 3.28 -20.12
CA LEU A 211 -11.70 3.61 -21.42
C LEU A 211 -12.52 3.01 -22.55
N PRO A 212 -12.75 3.76 -23.66
CA PRO A 212 -13.41 3.21 -24.84
C PRO A 212 -12.67 1.99 -25.39
N GLY A 213 -13.42 0.93 -25.67
CA GLY A 213 -12.87 -0.32 -26.22
C GLY A 213 -12.00 -1.13 -25.25
N ASN A 214 -11.95 -0.79 -23.96
CA ASN A 214 -11.22 -1.57 -22.98
C ASN A 214 -12.07 -2.73 -22.45
N SER A 215 -11.39 -3.84 -22.12
CA SER A 215 -11.99 -5.02 -21.51
C SER A 215 -11.51 -5.20 -20.07
N ARG A 216 -12.17 -6.08 -19.31
CA ARG A 216 -11.73 -6.44 -17.95
C ARG A 216 -10.32 -7.04 -17.94
N GLU A 217 -9.99 -7.80 -19.01
CA GLU A 217 -8.68 -8.40 -19.20
C GLU A 217 -7.59 -7.33 -19.35
N LEU A 218 -7.84 -6.33 -20.20
CA LEU A 218 -6.92 -5.22 -20.41
C LEU A 218 -6.79 -4.34 -19.15
N ALA A 219 -7.90 -4.08 -18.44
CA ALA A 219 -7.86 -3.34 -17.18
C ALA A 219 -7.05 -4.08 -16.10
N ALA A 220 -7.21 -5.41 -16.00
CA ALA A 220 -6.40 -6.24 -15.11
C ALA A 220 -4.93 -6.25 -15.51
N ALA A 221 -4.63 -6.33 -16.81
CA ALA A 221 -3.26 -6.22 -17.34
C ALA A 221 -2.63 -4.86 -17.03
N GLY A 222 -3.38 -3.76 -17.14
CA GLY A 222 -2.93 -2.43 -16.74
C GLY A 222 -2.62 -2.35 -15.24
N THR A 223 -3.44 -2.97 -14.39
CA THR A 223 -3.19 -3.02 -12.94
C THR A 223 -1.92 -3.84 -12.61
N LEU A 224 -1.70 -4.95 -13.32
CA LEU A 224 -0.47 -5.73 -13.21
C LEU A 224 0.75 -4.89 -13.66
N LEU A 225 0.63 -4.19 -14.79
CA LEU A 225 1.68 -3.32 -15.33
C LEU A 225 2.05 -2.20 -14.33
N LEU A 226 1.06 -1.62 -13.65
CA LEU A 226 1.29 -0.65 -12.58
C LEU A 226 2.17 -1.26 -11.47
N GLY A 227 1.88 -2.48 -11.03
CA GLY A 227 2.70 -3.18 -10.04
C GLY A 227 4.13 -3.43 -10.50
N VAL A 228 4.31 -3.90 -11.75
CA VAL A 228 5.62 -4.13 -12.35
C VAL A 228 6.41 -2.81 -12.45
N SER A 229 5.77 -1.74 -12.90
CA SER A 229 6.41 -0.42 -13.02
C SER A 229 6.82 0.16 -11.67
N ALA A 230 6.01 -0.05 -10.62
CA ALA A 230 6.35 0.34 -9.26
C ALA A 230 7.60 -0.37 -8.74
N VAL A 231 7.73 -1.68 -8.98
CA VAL A 231 8.93 -2.45 -8.64
C VAL A 231 10.14 -1.97 -9.43
N ALA A 232 9.98 -1.74 -10.74
CA ALA A 232 11.04 -1.20 -11.59
C ALA A 232 11.51 0.17 -11.13
N GLY A 233 10.58 1.06 -10.74
CA GLY A 233 10.89 2.39 -10.22
C GLY A 233 11.68 2.34 -8.91
N ARG A 234 11.27 1.49 -7.96
CA ARG A 234 12.00 1.29 -6.70
C ARG A 234 13.40 0.72 -6.93
N PHE A 235 13.52 -0.26 -7.84
CA PHE A 235 14.81 -0.84 -8.19
C PHE A 235 15.74 0.20 -8.83
N PHE A 236 15.23 0.99 -9.78
CA PHE A 236 15.98 2.08 -10.39
C PHE A 236 16.46 3.11 -9.36
N SER A 237 15.55 3.59 -8.52
CA SER A 237 15.88 4.56 -7.48
C SER A 237 16.92 4.04 -6.50
N SER A 238 16.83 2.78 -6.10
CA SER A 238 17.82 2.14 -5.23
C SER A 238 19.22 2.12 -5.86
N ARG A 239 19.33 1.94 -7.19
CA ARG A 239 20.63 1.94 -7.88
C ARG A 239 21.18 3.33 -8.10
N VAL A 240 20.31 4.32 -8.31
CA VAL A 240 20.69 5.70 -8.63
C VAL A 240 20.93 6.54 -7.37
N SER A 241 20.33 6.20 -6.23
CA SER A 241 20.47 6.93 -4.96
C SER A 241 21.91 7.04 -4.45
N HIS A 242 22.83 6.16 -4.88
CA HIS A 242 24.26 6.28 -4.58
C HIS A 242 24.95 7.41 -5.34
N ARG A 243 24.35 7.93 -6.43
CA ARG A 243 24.95 8.96 -7.31
C ARG A 243 24.16 10.26 -7.33
N VAL A 244 22.88 10.21 -7.00
CA VAL A 244 21.96 11.34 -7.06
C VAL A 244 21.40 11.58 -5.66
N PRO A 245 21.52 12.80 -5.11
CA PRO A 245 20.90 13.16 -3.83
C PRO A 245 19.39 12.87 -3.82
N GLU A 246 18.87 12.43 -2.68
CA GLU A 246 17.48 11.99 -2.53
C GLU A 246 16.45 13.07 -2.88
N ASP A 247 16.75 14.34 -2.56
CA ASP A 247 15.92 15.48 -2.92
C ASP A 247 15.81 15.69 -4.45
N ARG A 248 16.92 15.52 -5.18
CA ARG A 248 16.90 15.57 -6.65
C ARG A 248 16.19 14.38 -7.26
N LEU A 249 16.41 13.19 -6.70
CA LEU A 249 15.73 11.98 -7.15
C LEU A 249 14.23 12.09 -6.94
N MET A 250 13.79 12.66 -5.82
CA MET A 250 12.38 12.95 -5.55
C MET A 250 11.78 13.87 -6.63
N LEU A 251 12.48 14.96 -7.00
CA LEU A 251 12.03 15.88 -8.06
C LEU A 251 11.94 15.19 -9.43
N ILE A 252 12.89 14.31 -9.76
CA ILE A 252 12.83 13.51 -10.99
C ILE A 252 11.61 12.60 -10.99
N MET A 253 11.33 11.90 -9.89
CA MET A 253 10.18 11.02 -9.78
C MET A 253 8.86 11.79 -9.88
N MET A 254 8.77 12.99 -9.31
CA MET A 254 7.62 13.88 -9.50
C MET A 254 7.43 14.28 -10.97
N ALA A 255 8.49 14.66 -11.65
CA ALA A 255 8.44 15.00 -13.08
C ALA A 255 7.96 13.81 -13.93
N VAL A 256 8.42 12.58 -13.62
CA VAL A 256 7.97 11.36 -14.30
C VAL A 256 6.45 11.15 -14.11
N VAL A 257 5.93 11.35 -12.91
CA VAL A 257 4.47 11.26 -12.66
C VAL A 257 3.71 12.34 -13.42
N LEU A 258 4.20 13.58 -13.39
CA LEU A 258 3.54 14.70 -14.10
C LEU A 258 3.54 14.54 -15.62
N VAL A 259 4.54 13.91 -16.20
CA VAL A 259 4.58 13.56 -17.64
C VAL A 259 3.67 12.36 -17.91
N GLY A 260 3.65 11.36 -17.05
CA GLY A 260 2.82 10.17 -17.21
C GLY A 260 1.32 10.44 -17.03
N PHE A 261 0.97 11.35 -16.10
CA PHE A 261 -0.42 11.62 -15.77
C PHE A 261 -1.29 12.08 -16.97
N PRO A 262 -0.90 13.06 -17.80
CA PRO A 262 -1.70 13.43 -18.96
C PRO A 262 -1.94 12.27 -19.92
N LEU A 263 -0.95 11.43 -20.16
CA LEU A 263 -1.06 10.27 -21.06
C LEU A 263 -2.07 9.25 -20.50
N TYR A 264 -2.06 9.03 -19.18
CA TYR A 264 -3.02 8.19 -18.49
C TYR A 264 -4.42 8.81 -18.48
N TRP A 265 -4.52 10.11 -18.18
CA TRP A 265 -5.76 10.84 -17.97
C TRP A 265 -6.56 11.14 -19.25
N LEU A 266 -5.88 11.42 -20.38
CA LEU A 266 -6.52 11.84 -21.64
C LEU A 266 -7.44 10.77 -22.25
N ARG A 267 -7.28 9.50 -21.90
CA ARG A 267 -8.11 8.39 -22.39
C ARG A 267 -8.15 8.27 -23.93
N SER A 268 -7.14 8.78 -24.62
CA SER A 268 -7.11 8.82 -26.10
C SER A 268 -7.02 7.43 -26.72
N SER A 269 -6.30 6.52 -26.05
CA SER A 269 -6.19 5.11 -26.45
C SER A 269 -5.69 4.27 -25.28
N VAL A 270 -6.00 2.97 -25.28
CA VAL A 270 -5.51 2.03 -24.26
C VAL A 270 -3.99 1.97 -24.20
N PRO A 271 -3.24 1.87 -25.31
CA PRO A 271 -1.77 1.86 -25.25
C PRO A 271 -1.19 3.12 -24.62
N LEU A 272 -1.71 4.30 -24.96
CA LEU A 272 -1.22 5.56 -24.42
C LEU A 272 -1.50 5.67 -22.91
N ALA A 273 -2.69 5.24 -22.48
CA ALA A 273 -3.03 5.15 -21.07
C ALA A 273 -2.09 4.20 -20.31
N PHE A 274 -1.69 3.09 -20.90
CA PHE A 274 -0.75 2.14 -20.29
C PHE A 274 0.67 2.73 -20.18
N VAL A 275 1.14 3.47 -21.18
CA VAL A 275 2.40 4.20 -21.08
C VAL A 275 2.34 5.23 -19.95
N GLY A 276 1.28 6.02 -19.90
CA GLY A 276 1.08 6.99 -18.81
C GLY A 276 1.02 6.34 -17.44
N LEU A 277 0.28 5.24 -17.31
CA LEU A 277 0.17 4.47 -16.07
C LEU A 277 1.52 3.89 -15.62
N THR A 278 2.32 3.39 -16.57
CA THR A 278 3.68 2.90 -16.31
C THR A 278 4.56 4.00 -15.72
N LEU A 279 4.55 5.19 -16.31
CA LEU A 279 5.29 6.34 -15.79
C LEU A 279 4.78 6.77 -14.40
N CYS A 280 3.46 6.83 -14.22
CA CYS A 280 2.86 7.14 -12.93
C CYS A 280 3.27 6.13 -11.85
N GLY A 281 3.21 4.83 -12.14
CA GLY A 281 3.62 3.79 -11.20
C GLY A 281 5.11 3.80 -10.89
N PHE A 282 5.95 4.00 -11.93
CA PHE A 282 7.40 4.10 -11.78
C PHE A 282 7.79 5.27 -10.87
N GLY A 283 7.19 6.43 -11.06
CA GLY A 283 7.50 7.64 -10.27
C GLY A 283 6.93 7.57 -8.86
N SER A 284 5.61 7.34 -8.72
CA SER A 284 4.90 7.44 -7.44
C SER A 284 5.35 6.45 -6.39
N ALA A 285 5.77 5.25 -6.79
CA ALA A 285 6.26 4.21 -5.89
C ALA A 285 7.51 4.61 -5.07
N ASN A 286 8.18 5.69 -5.46
CA ASN A 286 9.38 6.19 -4.79
C ASN A 286 9.09 7.29 -3.77
N PHE A 287 7.89 7.86 -3.75
CA PHE A 287 7.55 8.99 -2.87
C PHE A 287 7.65 8.62 -1.39
N TYR A 288 7.15 7.43 -1.02
CA TYR A 288 7.26 6.95 0.37
C TYR A 288 8.71 6.73 0.81
N PRO A 289 9.53 5.89 0.15
CA PRO A 289 10.87 5.61 0.62
C PRO A 289 11.78 6.84 0.60
N LEU A 290 11.72 7.69 -0.44
CA LEU A 290 12.51 8.91 -0.51
C LEU A 290 12.05 9.93 0.53
N GLY A 291 10.74 10.17 0.66
CA GLY A 291 10.19 11.08 1.66
C GLY A 291 10.53 10.67 3.08
N LEU A 292 10.45 9.38 3.39
CA LEU A 292 10.84 8.85 4.70
C LEU A 292 12.34 9.01 4.96
N SER A 293 13.19 8.70 3.99
CA SER A 293 14.63 8.85 4.13
C SER A 293 15.02 10.30 4.43
N ILE A 294 14.47 11.27 3.68
CA ILE A 294 14.69 12.70 3.91
C ILE A 294 14.14 13.10 5.30
N ALA A 295 12.95 12.63 5.69
CA ALA A 295 12.36 12.92 6.99
C ALA A 295 13.24 12.43 8.16
N LEU A 296 13.81 11.23 8.04
CA LEU A 296 14.73 10.69 9.03
C LEU A 296 16.03 11.49 9.12
N GLY A 297 16.52 12.01 8.00
CA GLY A 297 17.66 12.92 7.97
C GLY A 297 17.43 14.21 8.77
N HIS A 298 16.18 14.68 8.88
CA HIS A 298 15.79 15.82 9.70
C HIS A 298 15.51 15.50 11.19
N ALA A 299 15.73 14.27 11.62
CA ALA A 299 15.49 13.82 13.00
C ALA A 299 16.73 13.20 13.64
N PRO A 300 17.92 13.86 13.63
CA PRO A 300 19.12 13.32 14.23
C PRO A 300 18.90 13.08 15.74
N GLY A 301 19.29 11.89 16.22
CA GLY A 301 19.09 11.47 17.62
C GLY A 301 17.65 11.07 17.98
N ASN A 302 16.68 11.21 17.07
CA ASN A 302 15.27 10.84 17.27
C ASN A 302 14.74 9.90 16.19
N ALA A 303 15.60 9.17 15.48
CA ALA A 303 15.23 8.34 14.34
C ALA A 303 14.18 7.28 14.70
N ALA A 304 14.23 6.67 15.88
CA ALA A 304 13.27 5.69 16.33
C ALA A 304 11.85 6.30 16.46
N LYS A 305 11.73 7.49 17.08
CA LYS A 305 10.47 8.23 17.18
C LYS A 305 9.95 8.68 15.81
N ALA A 306 10.85 9.19 14.97
CA ALA A 306 10.50 9.61 13.61
C ALA A 306 9.97 8.43 12.77
N SER A 307 10.64 7.27 12.82
CA SER A 307 10.20 6.06 12.11
C SER A 307 8.85 5.54 12.61
N SER A 308 8.57 5.62 13.91
CA SER A 308 7.29 5.15 14.48
C SER A 308 6.08 5.98 14.01
N LEU A 309 6.29 7.22 13.56
CA LEU A 309 5.25 8.10 13.03
C LEU A 309 5.01 7.96 11.51
N ALA A 310 5.91 7.31 10.78
CA ALA A 310 5.75 7.07 9.35
C ALA A 310 4.54 6.19 9.00
N PRO A 311 4.23 5.09 9.74
CA PRO A 311 3.00 4.33 9.53
C PRO A 311 1.72 5.13 9.76
N VAL A 312 1.75 6.17 10.62
CA VAL A 312 0.59 7.05 10.82
C VAL A 312 0.32 7.88 9.56
N ALA A 313 1.38 8.44 8.94
CA ALA A 313 1.24 9.15 7.67
C ALA A 313 0.69 8.24 6.58
N SER A 314 1.34 7.10 6.37
CA SER A 314 0.96 6.17 5.30
C SER A 314 -0.42 5.54 5.54
N GLY A 315 -0.75 5.13 6.75
CA GLY A 315 -2.06 4.56 7.09
C GLY A 315 -3.20 5.57 6.90
N SER A 316 -3.01 6.81 7.34
CA SER A 316 -3.98 7.89 7.10
C SER A 316 -4.15 8.19 5.61
N ALA A 317 -3.06 8.24 4.84
CA ALA A 317 -3.09 8.44 3.40
C ALA A 317 -3.83 7.31 2.67
N ILE A 318 -3.54 6.06 3.02
CA ILE A 318 -4.17 4.86 2.45
C ILE A 318 -5.69 4.86 2.70
N GLY A 319 -6.13 5.31 3.88
CA GLY A 319 -7.55 5.35 4.21
C GLY A 319 -8.29 6.54 3.61
N LEU A 320 -7.66 7.71 3.57
CA LEU A 320 -8.31 8.95 3.16
C LEU A 320 -8.30 9.19 1.65
N ALA A 321 -7.19 8.89 0.96
CA ALA A 321 -7.04 9.26 -0.45
C ALA A 321 -8.07 8.56 -1.37
N PRO A 322 -8.30 7.23 -1.31
CA PRO A 322 -9.33 6.60 -2.13
C PRO A 322 -10.74 7.07 -1.80
N LEU A 323 -11.04 7.36 -0.54
CA LEU A 323 -12.33 7.88 -0.11
C LEU A 323 -12.58 9.30 -0.64
N LEU A 324 -11.61 10.20 -0.48
CA LEU A 324 -11.71 11.58 -0.98
C LEU A 324 -11.88 11.59 -2.50
N LEU A 325 -11.09 10.78 -3.21
CA LEU A 325 -11.20 10.68 -4.65
C LEU A 325 -12.55 10.07 -5.07
N GLY A 326 -13.06 9.06 -4.34
CA GLY A 326 -14.39 8.52 -4.55
C GLY A 326 -15.48 9.56 -4.40
N ARG A 327 -15.44 10.38 -3.35
CA ARG A 327 -16.39 11.51 -3.16
C ARG A 327 -16.33 12.53 -4.27
N LEU A 328 -15.13 12.86 -4.73
CA LEU A 328 -14.96 13.78 -5.88
C LEU A 328 -15.51 13.15 -7.16
N ALA A 329 -15.34 11.83 -7.33
CA ALA A 329 -15.87 11.11 -8.49
C ALA A 329 -17.39 11.05 -8.50
N ASP A 330 -18.04 10.89 -7.34
CA ASP A 330 -19.50 10.93 -7.22
C ASP A 330 -20.07 12.35 -7.43
N ALA A 331 -19.32 13.37 -6.99
CA ALA A 331 -19.76 14.77 -7.13
C ALA A 331 -19.58 15.33 -8.56
N ALA A 332 -18.63 14.78 -9.31
CA ALA A 332 -18.33 15.25 -10.67
C ALA A 332 -18.22 14.08 -11.65
N ASP A 333 -17.04 13.52 -11.80
CA ASP A 333 -16.75 12.25 -12.47
C ASP A 333 -15.37 11.74 -12.05
N MET A 334 -15.08 10.47 -12.35
CA MET A 334 -13.80 9.85 -12.03
C MET A 334 -12.61 10.53 -12.74
N ARG A 335 -12.80 11.08 -13.93
CA ARG A 335 -11.78 11.77 -14.70
C ARG A 335 -11.36 13.08 -14.03
N LEU A 336 -12.33 13.86 -13.55
CA LEU A 336 -12.05 15.10 -12.80
C LEU A 336 -11.47 14.78 -11.42
N ALA A 337 -11.96 13.74 -10.74
CA ALA A 337 -11.45 13.32 -9.45
C ALA A 337 -9.95 12.97 -9.50
N LEU A 338 -9.45 12.40 -10.61
CA LEU A 338 -8.04 12.06 -10.79
C LEU A 338 -7.08 13.27 -10.81
N TRP A 339 -7.59 14.51 -10.94
CA TRP A 339 -6.77 15.70 -10.73
C TRP A 339 -6.17 15.80 -9.31
N TYR A 340 -6.71 15.01 -8.39
CA TYR A 340 -6.08 14.78 -7.08
C TYR A 340 -4.60 14.40 -7.20
N ILE A 341 -4.23 13.63 -8.24
CA ILE A 341 -2.86 13.13 -8.45
C ILE A 341 -1.88 14.28 -8.73
N PRO A 342 -2.04 15.10 -9.80
CA PRO A 342 -1.11 16.20 -10.07
C PRO A 342 -1.16 17.27 -8.98
N ILE A 343 -2.31 17.54 -8.38
CA ILE A 343 -2.41 18.46 -7.24
C ILE A 343 -1.56 17.96 -6.07
N GLY A 344 -1.67 16.68 -5.71
CA GLY A 344 -0.83 16.05 -4.68
C GLY A 344 0.65 16.16 -4.99
N VAL A 345 1.06 15.90 -6.23
CA VAL A 345 2.47 16.04 -6.67
C VAL A 345 2.95 17.49 -6.56
N VAL A 346 2.13 18.47 -6.95
CA VAL A 346 2.45 19.90 -6.81
C VAL A 346 2.61 20.30 -5.34
N ILE A 347 1.76 19.78 -4.43
CA ILE A 347 1.91 20.00 -2.99
C ILE A 347 3.23 19.42 -2.48
N ILE A 348 3.58 18.18 -2.86
CA ILE A 348 4.86 17.56 -2.51
C ILE A 348 6.03 18.42 -3.01
N PHE A 349 5.96 18.86 -4.27
CA PHE A 349 6.97 19.72 -4.88
C PHE A 349 7.15 21.03 -4.09
N ALA A 350 6.06 21.72 -3.79
CA ALA A 350 6.10 22.98 -3.04
C ALA A 350 6.75 22.79 -1.66
N ILE A 351 6.36 21.73 -0.92
CA ILE A 351 6.94 21.44 0.40
C ILE A 351 8.43 21.14 0.28
N THR A 352 8.84 20.34 -0.70
CA THR A 352 10.24 19.93 -0.92
C THR A 352 11.12 21.13 -1.28
N VAL A 353 10.63 22.03 -2.14
CA VAL A 353 11.35 23.25 -2.53
C VAL A 353 11.49 24.22 -1.36
N VAL A 354 10.42 24.43 -0.59
CA VAL A 354 10.45 25.27 0.62
C VAL A 354 11.44 24.72 1.64
N ASP A 355 11.44 23.42 1.87
CA ASP A 355 12.37 22.79 2.81
C ASP A 355 13.82 22.99 2.37
N LYS A 356 14.12 22.77 1.10
CA LYS A 356 15.46 22.99 0.53
C LYS A 356 15.91 24.46 0.64
N ALA A 357 15.03 25.42 0.37
CA ALA A 357 15.34 26.84 0.48
C ALA A 357 15.64 27.27 1.93
N MET A 358 14.98 26.64 2.91
CA MET A 358 15.18 26.91 4.33
C MET A 358 16.47 26.28 4.89
N HIS A 359 16.91 25.13 4.33
CA HIS A 359 18.14 24.44 4.78
C HIS A 359 19.37 24.89 4.04
N GLY A 360 19.28 25.23 2.75
CA GLY A 360 20.38 25.75 1.94
C GLY A 360 20.91 27.14 2.40
N LYS A 361 20.17 27.84 3.26
CA LYS A 361 20.62 29.10 3.90
C LYS A 361 21.40 28.87 5.19
N LYS A 362 21.55 27.62 5.67
CA LYS A 362 22.25 27.29 6.92
C LYS A 362 23.60 26.55 6.71
N ALA A 363 23.92 26.24 5.44
CA ALA A 363 25.21 25.73 5.01
C ALA A 363 26.01 26.83 4.30
#